data_274ab8f355fd141f06840190598d667e
#
_entry.id   274ab8f355fd141f06840190598d667e
#
_cell.length_a   1.000
_cell.length_b   1.000
_cell.length_c   1.000
_cell.angle_alpha   90.00
_cell.angle_beta   90.00
_cell.angle_gamma   90.00
#
_symmetry.space_group_name_H-M   'P 1'
#
loop_
_entity.id
_entity.type
_entity.pdbx_description
1 polymer ?
#
loop_
_entity_poly.entity_id
_entity_poly.type
_entity_poly.pdbx_seq_one_letter_code
_entity_poly.pdbx_strand_id
1 'polypeptide(L)'
;MLLALLVAMGLLPTAAFAASTPEDALGEVHIYNGEVEMSYLSINGRIRSQIYTYYSYDNGSGSTREIPAYCVNPNTLGVPQTVGVGESIEYLADEKASDPKVVGIVANGYPTRSLAELGLENKYQGYYATKMALWCYLLSNWDINNLKVNPNLTGVELQRAQKILAAAKDIYARGTAWNEMLSPEVTCTPDRDTAYEVTIDGKQYKQQVFTFWSKTWVCDYSVNVAFSVPDDVPDGTRIVDMNNQDITTITTEGTGDGYAGKFKILYPLESVQGKTGSVQLSFNTNVYK
;
A
#
# COMPACT_ATOMS: atom_id res chain seq x y z
N MET A 1 30.74 24.57 -9.13
CA MET A 1 29.94 23.97 -10.21
C MET A 1 28.76 23.25 -9.57
N LEU A 2 27.54 23.71 -9.80
CA LEU A 2 26.34 23.18 -9.17
C LEU A 2 25.94 21.88 -9.86
N LEU A 3 25.79 20.79 -9.10
CA LEU A 3 25.09 19.59 -9.53
C LEU A 3 23.61 19.79 -9.17
N ALA A 4 22.81 20.22 -10.13
CA ALA A 4 21.36 20.27 -9.96
C ALA A 4 20.81 18.86 -10.18
N LEU A 5 20.24 18.22 -9.15
CA LEU A 5 19.57 16.95 -9.22
C LEU A 5 18.09 17.23 -9.48
N LEU A 6 17.62 16.95 -10.69
CA LEU A 6 16.20 16.98 -11.02
C LEU A 6 15.63 15.57 -10.80
N VAL A 7 14.85 15.39 -9.74
CA VAL A 7 14.05 14.20 -9.58
C VAL A 7 12.78 14.39 -10.40
N ALA A 8 12.79 13.89 -11.64
CA ALA A 8 11.58 13.82 -12.44
C ALA A 8 10.83 12.55 -12.08
N MET A 9 9.67 12.67 -11.46
CA MET A 9 8.75 11.56 -11.31
C MET A 9 8.19 11.20 -12.68
N GLY A 10 8.82 10.22 -13.32
CA GLY A 10 8.32 9.65 -14.56
C GLY A 10 7.15 8.73 -14.27
N LEU A 11 5.94 9.22 -14.43
CA LEU A 11 4.76 8.39 -14.61
C LEU A 11 4.86 7.72 -15.98
N LEU A 12 5.54 6.58 -16.06
CA LEU A 12 5.44 5.73 -17.22
C LEU A 12 4.34 4.69 -16.97
N PRO A 13 3.27 4.69 -17.77
CA PRO A 13 2.32 3.58 -17.76
C PRO A 13 2.98 2.36 -18.41
N THR A 14 3.63 1.54 -17.63
CA THR A 14 4.01 0.20 -18.09
C THR A 14 2.86 -0.74 -17.81
N ALA A 15 1.88 -0.76 -18.69
CA ALA A 15 0.98 -1.89 -18.82
C ALA A 15 1.76 -3.06 -19.46
N ALA A 16 2.60 -3.70 -18.68
CA ALA A 16 3.12 -5.01 -18.99
C ALA A 16 2.45 -5.99 -18.02
N PHE A 17 1.47 -6.72 -18.52
CA PHE A 17 1.01 -7.94 -17.87
C PHE A 17 2.14 -8.99 -17.97
N ALA A 18 3.11 -8.88 -17.11
CA ALA A 18 4.07 -9.94 -16.90
C ALA A 18 3.41 -11.01 -16.03
N ALA A 19 3.54 -12.27 -16.40
CA ALA A 19 3.27 -13.36 -15.49
C ALA A 19 4.05 -13.11 -14.20
N SER A 20 3.41 -13.33 -13.04
CA SER A 20 4.06 -13.17 -11.74
C SER A 20 5.36 -13.97 -11.71
N THR A 21 6.47 -13.30 -11.41
CA THR A 21 7.75 -13.97 -11.16
C THR A 21 7.82 -14.33 -9.68
N PRO A 22 8.67 -15.29 -9.26
CA PRO A 22 8.86 -15.59 -7.85
C PRO A 22 9.25 -14.37 -7.00
N GLU A 23 9.83 -13.35 -7.60
CA GLU A 23 10.18 -12.07 -6.96
C GLU A 23 8.94 -11.20 -6.65
N ASP A 24 7.80 -11.54 -7.26
CA ASP A 24 6.53 -10.84 -7.07
C ASP A 24 5.67 -11.44 -5.94
N ALA A 25 6.13 -12.51 -5.30
CA ALA A 25 5.41 -13.19 -4.24
C ALA A 25 5.75 -12.62 -2.86
N LEU A 26 4.73 -12.44 -2.01
CA LEU A 26 4.94 -12.12 -0.58
C LEU A 26 5.36 -13.38 0.22
N GLY A 27 5.08 -14.56 -0.31
CA GLY A 27 5.35 -15.84 0.34
C GLY A 27 4.23 -16.28 1.28
N GLU A 28 4.59 -17.04 2.31
CA GLU A 28 3.65 -17.56 3.30
C GLU A 28 3.17 -16.44 4.22
N VAL A 29 1.87 -16.30 4.36
CA VAL A 29 1.23 -15.32 5.24
C VAL A 29 0.23 -16.00 6.16
N HIS A 30 0.19 -15.57 7.41
CA HIS A 30 -0.77 -16.04 8.40
C HIS A 30 -1.94 -15.07 8.49
N ILE A 31 -3.14 -15.53 8.14
CA ILE A 31 -4.37 -14.75 8.23
C ILE A 31 -5.12 -15.13 9.51
N TYR A 32 -5.36 -14.14 10.33
CA TYR A 32 -6.00 -14.24 11.63
C TYR A 32 -7.47 -13.85 11.57
N ASN A 33 -8.31 -14.50 12.38
CA ASN A 33 -9.64 -14.00 12.71
C ASN A 33 -9.54 -13.03 13.90
N GLY A 34 -10.19 -11.88 13.76
CA GLY A 34 -10.41 -10.94 14.85
C GLY A 34 -11.67 -11.26 15.65
N GLU A 35 -11.87 -10.54 16.75
CA GLU A 35 -12.97 -10.75 17.70
C GLU A 35 -14.33 -10.25 17.24
N VAL A 36 -14.37 -9.37 16.23
CA VAL A 36 -15.58 -8.59 15.92
C VAL A 36 -16.27 -9.11 14.68
N GLU A 37 -17.48 -9.62 14.88
CA GLU A 37 -18.44 -9.84 13.80
C GLU A 37 -19.28 -8.60 13.55
N MET A 38 -19.42 -8.26 12.28
CA MET A 38 -20.13 -7.05 11.83
C MET A 38 -21.27 -7.41 10.89
N SER A 39 -22.44 -6.78 11.06
CA SER A 39 -23.67 -7.08 10.31
C SER A 39 -24.43 -5.80 9.94
N TYR A 40 -23.71 -4.81 9.43
CA TYR A 40 -24.27 -3.47 9.19
C TYR A 40 -25.13 -3.36 7.93
N LEU A 41 -24.82 -4.16 6.90
CA LEU A 41 -25.45 -4.03 5.59
C LEU A 41 -26.15 -5.31 5.14
N SER A 42 -27.06 -5.15 4.18
CA SER A 42 -27.76 -6.23 3.49
C SER A 42 -27.69 -6.03 1.98
N ILE A 43 -27.72 -7.14 1.24
CA ILE A 43 -27.83 -7.13 -0.22
C ILE A 43 -28.72 -8.29 -0.66
N ASN A 44 -29.55 -8.05 -1.67
CA ASN A 44 -30.52 -9.02 -2.18
C ASN A 44 -31.42 -9.61 -1.06
N GLY A 45 -31.83 -8.76 -0.09
CA GLY A 45 -32.67 -9.15 1.04
C GLY A 45 -31.95 -9.96 2.14
N ARG A 46 -30.65 -10.16 2.06
CA ARG A 46 -29.87 -10.92 3.05
C ARG A 46 -28.89 -10.01 3.78
N ILE A 47 -28.89 -10.07 5.12
CA ILE A 47 -27.88 -9.44 5.97
C ILE A 47 -26.55 -10.10 5.70
N ARG A 48 -25.47 -9.31 5.68
CA ARG A 48 -24.11 -9.79 5.41
C ARG A 48 -23.25 -9.62 6.66
N SER A 49 -23.08 -10.72 7.37
CA SER A 49 -22.15 -10.79 8.49
C SER A 49 -20.73 -11.02 7.98
N GLN A 50 -19.79 -10.29 8.55
CA GLN A 50 -18.36 -10.39 8.25
C GLN A 50 -17.56 -10.37 9.54
N ILE A 51 -16.54 -11.20 9.61
CA ILE A 51 -15.53 -11.16 10.65
C ILE A 51 -14.35 -10.35 10.13
N TYR A 52 -13.76 -9.53 10.98
CA TYR A 52 -12.51 -8.84 10.69
C TYR A 52 -11.40 -9.87 10.53
N THR A 53 -10.73 -9.86 9.38
CA THR A 53 -9.56 -10.70 9.13
C THR A 53 -8.34 -9.81 8.86
N TYR A 54 -7.18 -10.23 9.35
CA TYR A 54 -5.95 -9.48 9.23
C TYR A 54 -4.75 -10.42 9.13
N TYR A 55 -3.65 -9.94 8.58
CA TYR A 55 -2.35 -10.56 8.79
C TYR A 55 -1.49 -9.67 9.70
N SER A 56 -0.55 -10.30 10.38
CA SER A 56 0.38 -9.61 11.27
C SER A 56 1.71 -9.42 10.56
N TYR A 57 2.17 -8.20 10.50
CA TYR A 57 3.43 -7.84 9.88
C TYR A 57 4.42 -7.34 10.93
N ASP A 58 5.61 -7.96 10.97
CA ASP A 58 6.74 -7.49 11.77
C ASP A 58 7.65 -6.66 10.87
N ASN A 59 7.73 -5.37 11.14
CA ASN A 59 8.56 -4.43 10.38
C ASN A 59 10.06 -4.48 10.77
N GLY A 60 10.47 -5.49 11.53
CA GLY A 60 11.85 -5.63 12.00
C GLY A 60 12.23 -4.69 13.16
N SER A 61 11.32 -3.84 13.62
CA SER A 61 11.52 -2.95 14.77
C SER A 61 11.02 -3.54 16.09
N GLY A 62 10.54 -4.78 16.07
CA GLY A 62 9.92 -5.45 17.22
C GLY A 62 8.49 -5.01 17.49
N SER A 63 7.89 -4.23 16.61
CA SER A 63 6.46 -3.92 16.63
C SER A 63 5.72 -4.65 15.52
N THR A 64 4.64 -5.33 15.90
CA THR A 64 3.74 -5.97 14.96
C THR A 64 2.57 -5.04 14.62
N ARG A 65 2.16 -5.02 13.36
CA ARG A 65 0.94 -4.33 12.93
C ARG A 65 -0.07 -5.34 12.39
N GLU A 66 -1.32 -5.08 12.71
CA GLU A 66 -2.45 -5.77 12.08
C GLU A 66 -2.78 -5.07 10.76
N ILE A 67 -2.70 -5.80 9.67
CA ILE A 67 -3.03 -5.31 8.34
C ILE A 67 -4.30 -6.01 7.86
N PRO A 68 -5.35 -5.29 7.49
CA PRO A 68 -6.58 -5.91 7.00
C PRO A 68 -6.33 -6.83 5.81
N ALA A 69 -6.84 -8.05 5.89
CA ALA A 69 -6.80 -9.03 4.82
C ALA A 69 -8.19 -9.16 4.19
N TYR A 70 -8.29 -8.89 2.89
CA TYR A 70 -9.54 -8.95 2.15
C TYR A 70 -9.62 -10.21 1.29
N CYS A 71 -10.70 -10.98 1.44
CA CYS A 71 -10.95 -12.11 0.55
C CYS A 71 -11.30 -11.60 -0.85
N VAL A 72 -10.45 -11.90 -1.82
CA VAL A 72 -10.64 -11.56 -3.25
C VAL A 72 -11.30 -12.68 -4.04
N ASN A 73 -11.51 -13.85 -3.43
CA ASN A 73 -12.28 -14.94 -4.03
C ASN A 73 -13.48 -15.32 -3.13
N PRO A 74 -14.59 -14.57 -3.22
CA PRO A 74 -15.75 -14.77 -2.35
C PRO A 74 -16.48 -16.10 -2.59
N ASN A 75 -16.13 -16.87 -3.62
CA ASN A 75 -16.67 -18.20 -3.89
C ASN A 75 -15.87 -19.33 -3.23
N THR A 76 -14.74 -19.03 -2.61
CA THR A 76 -13.97 -19.96 -1.79
C THR A 76 -14.22 -19.72 -0.31
N LEU A 77 -13.94 -20.73 0.49
CA LEU A 77 -13.95 -20.57 1.94
C LEU A 77 -12.79 -19.64 2.31
N GLY A 78 -13.12 -18.49 2.91
CA GLY A 78 -12.15 -17.64 3.59
C GLY A 78 -11.64 -18.33 4.87
N VAL A 79 -11.05 -17.55 5.78
CA VAL A 79 -10.68 -18.10 7.10
C VAL A 79 -11.95 -18.69 7.76
N PRO A 80 -12.02 -20.01 8.02
CA PRO A 80 -13.21 -20.64 8.57
C PRO A 80 -13.54 -20.05 9.95
N GLN A 81 -14.83 -19.96 10.26
CA GLN A 81 -15.28 -19.55 11.60
C GLN A 81 -14.85 -20.52 12.73
N THR A 82 -14.45 -21.73 12.35
CA THR A 82 -13.88 -22.72 13.28
C THR A 82 -12.48 -22.38 13.76
N VAL A 83 -11.81 -21.45 13.06
CA VAL A 83 -10.53 -20.88 13.52
C VAL A 83 -10.85 -19.86 14.61
N GLY A 84 -10.33 -20.08 15.79
CA GLY A 84 -10.59 -19.24 16.96
C GLY A 84 -10.06 -17.81 16.77
N VAL A 85 -10.53 -16.93 17.63
CA VAL A 85 -10.00 -15.56 17.71
C VAL A 85 -8.52 -15.59 18.05
N GLY A 86 -7.71 -14.88 17.24
CA GLY A 86 -6.25 -14.87 17.39
C GLY A 86 -5.53 -16.12 16.88
N GLU A 87 -6.28 -17.09 16.38
CA GLU A 87 -5.72 -18.21 15.61
C GLU A 87 -5.63 -17.84 14.13
N SER A 88 -4.68 -18.45 13.41
CA SER A 88 -4.42 -18.16 12.00
C SER A 88 -4.49 -19.38 11.13
N ILE A 89 -4.71 -19.15 9.85
CA ILE A 89 -4.46 -20.11 8.78
C ILE A 89 -3.37 -19.54 7.89
N GLU A 90 -2.49 -20.42 7.45
CA GLU A 90 -1.45 -20.14 6.49
C GLU A 90 -2.03 -20.07 5.07
N TYR A 91 -1.67 -19.02 4.36
CA TYR A 91 -1.96 -18.81 2.94
C TYR A 91 -0.68 -18.46 2.21
N LEU A 92 -0.64 -18.77 0.93
CA LEU A 92 0.42 -18.36 0.04
C LEU A 92 -0.04 -17.12 -0.73
N ALA A 93 0.64 -16.00 -0.52
CA ALA A 93 0.46 -14.78 -1.31
C ALA A 93 1.46 -14.83 -2.48
N ASP A 94 1.11 -15.57 -3.53
CA ASP A 94 2.01 -15.94 -4.63
C ASP A 94 1.85 -15.07 -5.88
N GLU A 95 0.89 -14.15 -5.88
CA GLU A 95 0.64 -13.29 -7.00
C GLU A 95 0.37 -11.84 -6.58
N LYS A 96 0.81 -10.89 -7.40
CA LYS A 96 0.35 -9.50 -7.32
C LYS A 96 -1.07 -9.38 -7.87
N ALA A 97 -1.86 -8.52 -7.25
CA ALA A 97 -3.18 -8.19 -7.78
C ALA A 97 -3.03 -7.52 -9.16
N SER A 98 -3.60 -8.15 -10.18
CA SER A 98 -3.49 -7.70 -11.58
C SER A 98 -4.74 -6.98 -12.10
N ASP A 99 -5.86 -7.02 -11.36
CA ASP A 99 -7.07 -6.29 -11.71
C ASP A 99 -6.99 -4.86 -11.16
N PRO A 100 -6.86 -3.83 -12.02
CA PRO A 100 -6.73 -2.45 -11.57
C PRO A 100 -7.92 -1.96 -10.74
N LYS A 101 -9.11 -2.52 -10.94
CA LYS A 101 -10.29 -2.14 -10.15
C LYS A 101 -10.28 -2.75 -8.77
N VAL A 102 -9.81 -3.99 -8.62
CA VAL A 102 -9.56 -4.60 -7.30
C VAL A 102 -8.55 -3.76 -6.53
N VAL A 103 -7.43 -3.45 -7.16
CA VAL A 103 -6.39 -2.58 -6.58
C VAL A 103 -6.96 -1.20 -6.24
N GLY A 104 -7.72 -0.62 -7.16
CA GLY A 104 -8.36 0.68 -6.96
C GLY A 104 -9.33 0.70 -5.78
N ILE A 105 -10.15 -0.35 -5.60
CA ILE A 105 -11.09 -0.47 -4.47
C ILE A 105 -10.32 -0.57 -3.14
N VAL A 106 -9.30 -1.42 -3.07
CA VAL A 106 -8.47 -1.57 -1.86
C VAL A 106 -7.79 -0.26 -1.50
N ALA A 107 -7.23 0.43 -2.49
CA ALA A 107 -6.55 1.70 -2.30
C ALA A 107 -7.46 2.88 -1.95
N ASN A 108 -8.71 2.85 -2.36
CA ASN A 108 -9.70 3.83 -1.93
C ASN A 108 -10.46 3.40 -0.67
N GLY A 109 -10.11 2.25 -0.10
CA GLY A 109 -10.67 1.70 1.12
C GLY A 109 -9.75 1.88 2.34
N TYR A 110 -10.11 1.23 3.44
CA TYR A 110 -9.31 1.15 4.66
C TYR A 110 -8.24 0.05 4.50
N PRO A 111 -7.00 0.20 4.97
CA PRO A 111 -6.48 1.33 5.74
C PRO A 111 -5.86 2.45 4.88
N THR A 112 -5.82 2.31 3.57
CA THR A 112 -5.17 3.26 2.66
C THR A 112 -5.78 4.66 2.79
N ARG A 113 -7.10 4.74 2.84
CA ARG A 113 -7.78 5.96 3.30
C ARG A 113 -8.05 5.85 4.80
N SER A 114 -7.77 6.93 5.50
CA SER A 114 -8.00 7.03 6.94
C SER A 114 -9.49 6.91 7.29
N LEU A 115 -9.78 6.52 8.53
CA LEU A 115 -11.16 6.47 9.03
C LEU A 115 -11.84 7.84 8.95
N ALA A 116 -11.11 8.93 9.17
CA ALA A 116 -11.63 10.29 9.07
C ALA A 116 -12.05 10.63 7.63
N GLU A 117 -11.25 10.28 6.62
CA GLU A 117 -11.58 10.46 5.21
C GLU A 117 -12.78 9.63 4.76
N LEU A 118 -12.98 8.46 5.37
CA LEU A 118 -14.12 7.59 5.12
C LEU A 118 -15.35 7.98 5.93
N GLY A 119 -15.23 8.91 6.90
CA GLY A 119 -16.30 9.32 7.82
C GLY A 119 -16.70 8.23 8.81
N LEU A 120 -15.77 7.34 9.17
CA LEU A 120 -15.98 6.15 9.99
C LEU A 120 -15.28 6.27 11.35
N GLU A 121 -15.73 5.49 12.33
CA GLU A 121 -15.34 5.65 13.73
C GLU A 121 -14.20 4.70 14.16
N ASN A 122 -14.08 3.52 13.51
CA ASN A 122 -13.11 2.51 13.89
C ASN A 122 -12.71 1.59 12.73
N LYS A 123 -11.62 0.84 12.93
CA LYS A 123 -11.05 -0.08 11.93
C LYS A 123 -12.04 -1.12 11.40
N TYR A 124 -12.95 -1.59 12.24
CA TYR A 124 -13.93 -2.61 11.86
C TYR A 124 -14.95 -2.08 10.85
N GLN A 125 -15.42 -0.85 11.04
CA GLN A 125 -16.30 -0.17 10.09
C GLN A 125 -15.57 0.07 8.75
N GLY A 126 -14.31 0.51 8.79
CA GLY A 126 -13.47 0.71 7.60
C GLY A 126 -13.26 -0.56 6.81
N TYR A 127 -12.88 -1.63 7.50
CA TYR A 127 -12.73 -2.95 6.92
C TYR A 127 -14.03 -3.44 6.26
N TYR A 128 -15.14 -3.36 6.99
CA TYR A 128 -16.43 -3.85 6.51
C TYR A 128 -16.89 -3.10 5.26
N ALA A 129 -16.77 -1.76 5.25
CA ALA A 129 -17.13 -0.93 4.09
C ALA A 129 -16.30 -1.31 2.86
N THR A 130 -14.98 -1.46 3.03
CA THR A 130 -14.06 -1.84 1.95
C THR A 130 -14.37 -3.24 1.41
N LYS A 131 -14.58 -4.21 2.29
CA LYS A 131 -14.91 -5.58 1.90
C LYS A 131 -16.24 -5.66 1.15
N MET A 132 -17.26 -4.91 1.58
CA MET A 132 -18.54 -4.87 0.91
C MET A 132 -18.44 -4.24 -0.48
N ALA A 133 -17.66 -3.16 -0.64
CA ALA A 133 -17.37 -2.57 -1.94
C ALA A 133 -16.65 -3.55 -2.87
N LEU A 134 -15.63 -4.23 -2.36
CA LEU A 134 -14.87 -5.22 -3.11
C LEU A 134 -15.74 -6.38 -3.58
N TRP A 135 -16.60 -6.92 -2.72
CA TRP A 135 -17.48 -8.03 -3.08
C TRP A 135 -18.60 -7.62 -4.03
N CYS A 136 -19.08 -6.38 -3.98
CA CYS A 136 -19.97 -5.85 -5.01
C CYS A 136 -19.31 -5.77 -6.39
N TYR A 137 -18.00 -5.65 -6.46
CA TYR A 137 -17.25 -5.72 -7.71
C TYR A 137 -17.00 -7.17 -8.17
N LEU A 138 -16.59 -8.05 -7.25
CA LEU A 138 -16.17 -9.41 -7.57
C LEU A 138 -17.34 -10.37 -7.85
N LEU A 139 -18.50 -10.14 -7.22
CA LEU A 139 -19.67 -11.01 -7.37
C LEU A 139 -20.64 -10.46 -8.38
N SER A 140 -20.81 -11.13 -9.50
CA SER A 140 -21.69 -10.71 -10.60
C SER A 140 -23.16 -10.52 -10.22
N ASN A 141 -23.61 -11.20 -9.15
CA ASN A 141 -24.98 -11.08 -8.62
C ASN A 141 -25.13 -10.03 -7.51
N TRP A 142 -24.07 -9.25 -7.21
CA TRP A 142 -24.09 -8.17 -6.25
C TRP A 142 -23.98 -6.82 -6.96
N ASP A 143 -25.08 -6.07 -6.98
CA ASP A 143 -25.05 -4.69 -7.47
C ASP A 143 -24.92 -3.74 -6.28
N ILE A 144 -23.93 -2.84 -6.34
CA ILE A 144 -23.68 -1.82 -5.32
C ILE A 144 -24.93 -0.94 -5.05
N ASN A 145 -25.80 -0.76 -6.06
CA ASN A 145 -27.05 -0.01 -5.91
C ASN A 145 -28.08 -0.76 -5.05
N ASN A 146 -27.98 -2.09 -4.99
CA ASN A 146 -28.82 -2.94 -4.14
C ASN A 146 -28.28 -3.13 -2.74
N LEU A 147 -27.10 -2.59 -2.44
CA LEU A 147 -26.56 -2.58 -1.09
C LEU A 147 -27.36 -1.60 -0.22
N LYS A 148 -27.88 -2.08 0.89
CA LYS A 148 -28.75 -1.36 1.82
C LYS A 148 -28.29 -1.55 3.26
N VAL A 149 -28.75 -0.69 4.13
CA VAL A 149 -28.59 -0.85 5.58
C VAL A 149 -29.32 -2.11 6.04
N ASN A 150 -28.78 -2.80 7.02
CA ASN A 150 -29.44 -3.90 7.70
C ASN A 150 -30.77 -3.40 8.31
N PRO A 151 -31.91 -3.96 7.88
CA PRO A 151 -33.23 -3.46 8.29
C PRO A 151 -33.54 -3.65 9.78
N ASN A 152 -32.77 -4.47 10.48
CA ASN A 152 -32.96 -4.74 11.91
C ASN A 152 -32.28 -3.71 12.81
N LEU A 153 -31.49 -2.79 12.26
CA LEU A 153 -30.76 -1.78 13.04
C LEU A 153 -31.65 -0.56 13.35
N THR A 154 -31.45 -0.01 14.54
CA THR A 154 -32.16 1.17 15.02
C THR A 154 -31.18 2.12 15.74
N GLY A 155 -31.61 3.35 15.99
CA GLY A 155 -30.85 4.32 16.80
C GLY A 155 -29.44 4.59 16.27
N VAL A 156 -28.47 4.52 17.15
CA VAL A 156 -27.06 4.81 16.84
C VAL A 156 -26.48 3.80 15.83
N GLU A 157 -26.84 2.53 15.93
CA GLU A 157 -26.36 1.50 15.01
C GLU A 157 -26.88 1.70 13.59
N LEU A 158 -28.11 2.19 13.43
CA LEU A 158 -28.64 2.59 12.14
C LEU A 158 -27.85 3.76 11.55
N GLN A 159 -27.51 4.77 12.34
CA GLN A 159 -26.69 5.89 11.87
C GLN A 159 -25.28 5.45 11.45
N ARG A 160 -24.66 4.56 12.22
CA ARG A 160 -23.36 3.95 11.86
C ARG A 160 -23.44 3.20 10.55
N ALA A 161 -24.46 2.36 10.40
CA ALA A 161 -24.67 1.59 9.17
C ALA A 161 -24.92 2.48 7.93
N GLN A 162 -25.57 3.64 8.10
CA GLN A 162 -25.74 4.63 7.04
C GLN A 162 -24.39 5.23 6.59
N LYS A 163 -23.51 5.57 7.54
CA LYS A 163 -22.15 6.04 7.23
C LYS A 163 -21.33 4.95 6.50
N ILE A 164 -21.41 3.71 6.98
CA ILE A 164 -20.72 2.56 6.37
C ILE A 164 -21.23 2.32 4.95
N LEU A 165 -22.54 2.40 4.71
CA LEU A 165 -23.11 2.30 3.39
C LEU A 165 -22.61 3.39 2.43
N ALA A 166 -22.56 4.64 2.91
CA ALA A 166 -22.03 5.75 2.13
C ALA A 166 -20.54 5.54 1.78
N ALA A 167 -19.75 5.13 2.77
CA ALA A 167 -18.33 4.81 2.56
C ALA A 167 -18.12 3.66 1.56
N ALA A 168 -18.89 2.57 1.68
CA ALA A 168 -18.78 1.45 0.75
C ALA A 168 -19.11 1.86 -0.71
N LYS A 169 -20.12 2.72 -0.90
CA LYS A 169 -20.46 3.23 -2.23
C LYS A 169 -19.41 4.20 -2.78
N ASP A 170 -18.83 5.06 -1.95
CA ASP A 170 -17.76 5.96 -2.34
C ASP A 170 -16.48 5.18 -2.71
N ILE A 171 -16.10 4.20 -1.89
CA ILE A 171 -14.96 3.30 -2.17
C ILE A 171 -15.17 2.56 -3.50
N TYR A 172 -16.35 2.00 -3.72
CA TYR A 172 -16.68 1.31 -4.96
C TYR A 172 -16.58 2.23 -6.18
N ALA A 173 -17.20 3.41 -6.11
CA ALA A 173 -17.23 4.37 -7.22
C ALA A 173 -15.81 4.85 -7.58
N ARG A 174 -15.01 5.19 -6.59
CA ARG A 174 -13.61 5.61 -6.80
C ARG A 174 -12.76 4.46 -7.31
N GLY A 175 -12.87 3.29 -6.69
CA GLY A 175 -12.05 2.13 -7.04
C GLY A 175 -12.35 1.61 -8.45
N THR A 176 -13.62 1.54 -8.84
CA THR A 176 -14.00 1.07 -10.19
C THR A 176 -13.76 2.11 -11.29
N ALA A 177 -13.58 3.38 -10.96
CA ALA A 177 -13.14 4.41 -11.90
C ALA A 177 -11.64 4.29 -12.24
N TRP A 178 -10.87 3.54 -11.48
CA TRP A 178 -9.44 3.32 -11.75
C TRP A 178 -9.26 2.39 -12.94
N ASN A 179 -8.44 2.83 -13.88
CA ASN A 179 -8.10 2.08 -15.09
C ASN A 179 -6.61 1.67 -15.12
N GLU A 180 -5.84 2.12 -14.13
CA GLU A 180 -4.40 1.93 -14.06
C GLU A 180 -4.03 1.32 -12.70
N MET A 181 -2.92 0.59 -12.67
CA MET A 181 -2.33 0.16 -11.40
C MET A 181 -1.88 1.40 -10.62
N LEU A 182 -2.16 1.41 -9.33
CA LEU A 182 -1.94 2.57 -8.48
C LEU A 182 -0.51 3.07 -8.52
N SER A 183 -0.39 4.35 -8.84
CA SER A 183 0.73 5.16 -8.35
C SER A 183 0.22 5.94 -7.15
N PRO A 184 0.67 5.69 -5.93
CA PRO A 184 0.34 6.53 -4.80
C PRO A 184 0.85 7.96 -5.08
N GLU A 185 0.14 8.97 -4.58
CA GLU A 185 0.67 10.33 -4.57
C GLU A 185 1.93 10.34 -3.71
N VAL A 186 3.07 10.53 -4.33
CA VAL A 186 4.36 10.51 -3.67
C VAL A 186 5.13 11.79 -3.90
N THR A 187 5.91 12.19 -2.91
CA THR A 187 6.93 13.21 -3.04
C THR A 187 8.26 12.65 -2.60
N CYS A 188 9.33 13.11 -3.22
CA CYS A 188 10.70 12.78 -2.85
C CYS A 188 11.48 14.08 -2.77
N THR A 189 11.81 14.49 -1.56
CA THR A 189 12.43 15.79 -1.32
C THR A 189 13.86 15.61 -0.82
N PRO A 190 14.86 16.23 -1.47
CA PRO A 190 16.22 16.19 -0.97
C PRO A 190 16.39 17.09 0.27
N ASP A 191 17.32 16.74 1.14
CA ASP A 191 17.69 17.54 2.32
C ASP A 191 18.40 18.84 1.95
N ARG A 192 19.06 18.85 0.79
CA ARG A 192 19.82 19.98 0.25
C ARG A 192 19.70 20.02 -1.28
N ASP A 193 19.84 21.21 -1.85
CA ASP A 193 19.81 21.41 -3.31
C ASP A 193 20.97 20.73 -4.05
N THR A 194 22.06 20.42 -3.33
CA THR A 194 23.27 19.82 -3.93
C THR A 194 23.81 18.70 -3.05
N ALA A 195 24.33 17.66 -3.70
CA ALA A 195 25.06 16.59 -3.01
C ALA A 195 26.37 17.14 -2.40
N TYR A 196 26.73 16.63 -1.24
CA TYR A 196 27.89 17.04 -0.46
C TYR A 196 28.87 15.88 -0.23
N GLU A 197 30.14 16.21 -0.02
CA GLU A 197 31.20 15.21 0.14
C GLU A 197 31.15 14.56 1.53
N VAL A 198 31.30 13.23 1.52
CA VAL A 198 31.38 12.39 2.72
C VAL A 198 32.41 11.30 2.51
N THR A 199 32.98 10.80 3.61
CA THR A 199 33.84 9.60 3.60
C THR A 199 33.13 8.49 4.34
N ILE A 200 32.93 7.35 3.68
CA ILE A 200 32.30 6.16 4.21
C ILE A 200 33.26 4.99 3.99
N ASP A 201 33.66 4.32 5.04
CA ASP A 201 34.60 3.19 5.02
C ASP A 201 35.88 3.48 4.22
N GLY A 202 36.42 4.70 4.37
CA GLY A 202 37.64 5.16 3.71
C GLY A 202 37.47 5.56 2.23
N LYS A 203 36.28 5.45 1.66
CA LYS A 203 35.95 5.87 0.29
C LYS A 203 35.24 7.21 0.29
N GLN A 204 35.54 8.03 -0.70
CA GLN A 204 34.92 9.34 -0.88
C GLN A 204 33.71 9.29 -1.79
N TYR A 205 32.62 9.91 -1.33
CA TYR A 205 31.36 10.00 -2.06
C TYR A 205 30.84 11.43 -2.05
N LYS A 206 30.00 11.76 -3.05
CA LYS A 206 29.00 12.81 -2.90
C LYS A 206 27.71 12.14 -2.46
N GLN A 207 27.12 12.65 -1.36
CA GLN A 207 25.90 12.13 -0.76
C GLN A 207 24.77 13.13 -0.92
N GLN A 208 23.56 12.63 -1.14
CA GLN A 208 22.32 13.38 -1.00
C GLN A 208 21.32 12.52 -0.24
N VAL A 209 20.69 13.09 0.80
CA VAL A 209 19.64 12.44 1.59
C VAL A 209 18.29 12.86 1.02
N PHE A 210 17.38 11.90 0.93
CA PHE A 210 16.02 12.12 0.46
C PHE A 210 15.02 11.71 1.53
N THR A 211 13.93 12.45 1.62
CA THR A 211 12.71 12.05 2.31
C THR A 211 11.67 11.68 1.28
N PHE A 212 11.31 10.41 1.25
CA PHE A 212 10.14 9.92 0.54
C PHE A 212 8.91 10.16 1.42
N TRP A 213 7.83 10.64 0.83
CA TRP A 213 6.54 10.77 1.51
C TRP A 213 5.43 10.31 0.57
N SER A 214 4.44 9.62 1.14
CA SER A 214 3.23 9.22 0.45
C SER A 214 2.03 9.54 1.33
N LYS A 215 0.99 10.11 0.73
CA LYS A 215 -0.26 10.36 1.42
C LYS A 215 -0.99 9.07 1.77
N THR A 216 -0.88 8.06 0.92
CA THR A 216 -1.55 6.77 1.08
C THR A 216 -0.61 5.76 1.69
N TRP A 217 -1.17 4.85 2.48
CA TRP A 217 -0.44 3.70 2.96
C TRP A 217 0.05 2.85 1.79
N VAL A 218 1.32 2.47 1.83
CA VAL A 218 1.96 1.59 0.85
C VAL A 218 2.05 0.18 1.43
N CYS A 219 1.80 -0.82 0.59
CA CYS A 219 1.86 -2.22 1.02
C CYS A 219 3.22 -2.54 1.64
N ASP A 220 3.22 -3.42 2.64
CA ASP A 220 4.40 -3.90 3.36
C ASP A 220 5.21 -2.82 4.07
N TYR A 221 4.67 -1.63 4.25
CA TYR A 221 5.40 -0.48 4.80
C TYR A 221 6.71 -0.20 4.06
N SER A 222 6.79 -0.66 2.83
CA SER A 222 7.96 -0.50 1.99
C SER A 222 7.58 -0.04 0.60
N VAL A 223 8.47 0.70 -0.01
CA VAL A 223 8.37 1.18 -1.38
C VAL A 223 9.61 0.74 -2.11
N ASN A 224 9.44 0.00 -3.19
CA ASN A 224 10.57 -0.34 -4.04
C ASN A 224 11.14 0.93 -4.68
N VAL A 225 12.44 1.13 -4.57
CA VAL A 225 13.16 2.25 -5.16
C VAL A 225 14.26 1.72 -6.08
N ALA A 226 14.35 2.30 -7.27
CA ALA A 226 15.38 1.96 -8.25
C ALA A 226 15.71 3.18 -9.12
N PHE A 227 16.82 3.12 -9.85
CA PHE A 227 17.09 4.06 -10.92
C PHE A 227 16.21 3.72 -12.13
N SER A 228 15.49 4.69 -12.66
CA SER A 228 14.60 4.48 -13.82
C SER A 228 15.38 4.23 -15.11
N VAL A 229 16.58 4.82 -15.22
CA VAL A 229 17.48 4.70 -16.35
C VAL A 229 18.87 4.33 -15.82
N PRO A 230 19.14 3.03 -15.56
CA PRO A 230 20.40 2.60 -14.95
C PRO A 230 21.64 3.00 -15.73
N ASP A 231 21.56 3.00 -17.06
CA ASP A 231 22.68 3.32 -17.96
C ASP A 231 23.13 4.81 -17.88
N ASP A 232 22.27 5.69 -17.37
CA ASP A 232 22.60 7.11 -17.19
C ASP A 232 23.19 7.41 -15.80
N VAL A 233 23.30 6.39 -14.97
CA VAL A 233 23.78 6.53 -13.59
C VAL A 233 25.31 6.41 -13.57
N PRO A 234 26.03 7.32 -12.88
CA PRO A 234 27.48 7.18 -12.73
C PRO A 234 27.86 5.85 -12.08
N ASP A 235 28.91 5.23 -12.61
CA ASP A 235 29.39 3.93 -12.12
C ASP A 235 29.60 3.93 -10.61
N GLY A 236 29.15 2.87 -9.97
CA GLY A 236 29.27 2.67 -8.53
C GLY A 236 28.32 3.51 -7.68
N THR A 237 27.36 4.23 -8.29
CA THR A 237 26.29 4.92 -7.56
C THR A 237 25.41 3.90 -6.84
N ARG A 238 25.06 4.22 -5.58
CA ARG A 238 24.30 3.33 -4.70
C ARG A 238 23.10 4.02 -4.12
N ILE A 239 22.00 3.28 -3.95
CA ILE A 239 20.86 3.67 -3.11
C ILE A 239 21.04 2.93 -1.78
N VAL A 240 21.10 3.67 -0.68
CA VAL A 240 21.40 3.11 0.65
C VAL A 240 20.43 3.67 1.70
N ASP A 241 20.27 2.91 2.78
CA ASP A 241 19.57 3.37 3.96
C ASP A 241 20.36 4.43 4.74
N MET A 242 19.85 4.86 5.89
CA MET A 242 20.54 5.84 6.73
C MET A 242 21.81 5.28 7.39
N ASN A 243 22.01 3.95 7.39
CA ASN A 243 23.20 3.26 7.90
C ASN A 243 24.21 2.89 6.81
N ASN A 244 24.02 3.36 5.56
CA ASN A 244 24.85 3.09 4.38
C ASN A 244 24.77 1.65 3.85
N GLN A 245 23.73 0.89 4.20
CA GLN A 245 23.47 -0.43 3.63
C GLN A 245 22.70 -0.28 2.32
N ASP A 246 23.06 -1.07 1.29
CA ASP A 246 22.34 -1.06 0.01
C ASP A 246 20.89 -1.49 0.22
N ILE A 247 19.98 -0.75 -0.41
CA ILE A 247 18.55 -1.04 -0.35
C ILE A 247 17.92 -1.04 -1.73
N THR A 248 16.90 -1.84 -1.87
CA THR A 248 15.94 -1.81 -2.98
C THR A 248 14.56 -1.34 -2.53
N THR A 249 14.35 -1.25 -1.21
CA THR A 249 13.09 -0.83 -0.59
C THR A 249 13.32 0.24 0.47
N ILE A 250 12.40 1.20 0.53
CA ILE A 250 12.37 2.24 1.57
C ILE A 250 11.28 1.83 2.56
N THR A 251 11.67 1.62 3.82
CA THR A 251 10.70 1.42 4.91
C THR A 251 10.05 2.74 5.24
N THR A 252 8.71 2.77 5.31
CA THR A 252 7.95 3.98 5.65
C THR A 252 7.26 3.84 7.00
N GLU A 253 7.13 4.97 7.70
CA GLU A 253 6.44 5.09 8.99
C GLU A 253 5.32 6.12 8.87
N GLY A 254 4.25 5.94 9.64
CA GLY A 254 3.13 6.88 9.67
C GLY A 254 3.54 8.21 10.32
N THR A 255 3.15 9.33 9.69
CA THR A 255 3.47 10.71 10.11
C THR A 255 2.26 11.50 10.60
N GLY A 256 1.08 10.89 10.67
CA GLY A 256 -0.17 11.57 11.04
C GLY A 256 -0.97 12.05 9.82
N ASP A 257 -0.31 12.51 8.77
CA ASP A 257 -0.93 12.97 7.51
C ASP A 257 -0.54 12.10 6.30
N GLY A 258 0.37 11.14 6.50
CA GLY A 258 0.87 10.24 5.48
C GLY A 258 1.91 9.27 6.02
N TYR A 259 2.78 8.81 5.14
CA TYR A 259 3.86 7.85 5.43
C TYR A 259 5.16 8.38 4.86
N ALA A 260 6.22 8.37 5.67
CA ALA A 260 7.52 8.87 5.27
C ALA A 260 8.62 7.84 5.50
N GLY A 261 9.63 7.86 4.66
CA GLY A 261 10.85 7.09 4.80
C GLY A 261 12.05 7.88 4.30
N LYS A 262 13.25 7.53 4.76
CA LYS A 262 14.48 8.21 4.34
C LYS A 262 15.45 7.24 3.71
N PHE A 263 16.15 7.73 2.71
CA PHE A 263 17.25 7.01 2.05
C PHE A 263 18.31 7.99 1.56
N LYS A 264 19.42 7.45 1.10
CA LYS A 264 20.52 8.25 0.53
C LYS A 264 20.91 7.73 -0.84
N ILE A 265 21.41 8.62 -1.67
CA ILE A 265 22.17 8.25 -2.86
C ILE A 265 23.62 8.62 -2.63
N LEU A 266 24.50 7.67 -2.87
CA LEU A 266 25.95 7.81 -2.77
C LEU A 266 26.55 7.73 -4.17
N TYR A 267 27.17 8.82 -4.61
CA TYR A 267 27.89 8.90 -5.88
C TYR A 267 29.39 8.81 -5.59
N PRO A 268 30.15 7.82 -6.09
CA PRO A 268 31.59 7.80 -5.93
C PRO A 268 32.19 9.10 -6.42
N LEU A 269 33.05 9.73 -5.62
CA LEU A 269 33.56 11.07 -5.95
C LEU A 269 34.31 11.06 -7.29
N GLU A 270 35.07 10.03 -7.57
CA GLU A 270 35.81 9.83 -8.81
C GLU A 270 34.91 9.78 -10.06
N SER A 271 33.71 9.21 -9.93
CA SER A 271 32.75 9.07 -11.04
C SER A 271 32.02 10.38 -11.38
N VAL A 272 31.93 11.32 -10.43
CA VAL A 272 31.13 12.56 -10.56
C VAL A 272 31.93 13.85 -10.42
N GLN A 273 33.25 13.76 -10.17
CA GLN A 273 34.09 14.94 -10.05
C GLN A 273 34.09 15.76 -11.35
N GLY A 274 33.75 17.03 -11.24
CA GLY A 274 33.67 17.94 -12.38
C GLY A 274 32.46 17.72 -13.31
N LYS A 275 31.58 16.78 -12.99
CA LYS A 275 30.36 16.49 -13.76
C LYS A 275 29.14 17.14 -13.13
N THR A 276 28.18 17.49 -13.97
CA THR A 276 26.80 17.85 -13.60
C THR A 276 25.86 16.87 -14.30
N GLY A 277 24.80 16.48 -13.62
CA GLY A 277 23.83 15.54 -14.18
C GLY A 277 22.63 15.38 -13.25
N SER A 278 21.68 14.58 -13.68
CA SER A 278 20.53 14.16 -12.88
C SER A 278 20.38 12.66 -12.99
N VAL A 279 19.86 12.03 -11.95
CA VAL A 279 19.39 10.66 -11.97
C VAL A 279 17.88 10.65 -11.80
N GLN A 280 17.23 9.67 -12.42
CA GLN A 280 15.80 9.47 -12.27
C GLN A 280 15.57 8.27 -11.36
N LEU A 281 14.64 8.43 -10.42
CA LEU A 281 14.21 7.36 -9.53
C LEU A 281 12.79 6.91 -9.88
N SER A 282 12.56 5.62 -9.82
CA SER A 282 11.23 5.02 -9.85
C SER A 282 10.86 4.53 -8.46
N PHE A 283 9.59 4.69 -8.11
CA PHE A 283 9.01 4.19 -6.87
C PHE A 283 7.83 3.30 -7.22
N ASN A 284 7.85 2.07 -6.72
CA ASN A 284 6.79 1.11 -6.96
C ASN A 284 6.27 0.55 -5.64
N THR A 285 4.97 0.33 -5.59
CA THR A 285 4.30 -0.36 -4.50
C THR A 285 3.58 -1.59 -5.04
N ASN A 286 3.38 -2.58 -4.19
CA ASN A 286 2.76 -3.83 -4.59
C ASN A 286 1.49 -4.08 -3.77
N VAL A 287 0.45 -4.60 -4.44
CA VAL A 287 -0.72 -5.18 -3.79
C VAL A 287 -0.72 -6.67 -4.12
N TYR A 288 -0.66 -7.52 -3.11
CA TYR A 288 -0.62 -8.97 -3.25
C TYR A 288 -2.01 -9.59 -3.10
N LYS A 289 -2.22 -10.77 -3.70
CA LYS A 289 -3.43 -11.58 -3.55
C LYS A 289 -3.09 -13.03 -3.22
#